data_27f514b5d0e0e0fe9c7924af42ea8ece
#
_entry.id   27f514b5d0e0e0fe9c7924af42ea8ece
#
_cell.length_a   1.000
_cell.length_b   1.000
_cell.length_c   1.000
_cell.angle_alpha   90.00
_cell.angle_beta   90.00
_cell.angle_gamma   90.00
#
_symmetry.space_group_name_H-M   'P 1'
#
loop_
_entity.id
_entity.type
_entity.pdbx_description
1 polymer ?
#
loop_
_entity_poly.entity_id
_entity_poly.type
_entity_poly.pdbx_seq_one_letter_code
_entity_poly.pdbx_strand_id
1 'polypeptide(L)'
;MRTILGHNKRITSDKDRIFIHIRSLFLREGFNKISMDEIASGLKVSKKTIYKHFPSKKFIVNAIVEGLMISIQRKLEEIINSETDSVGKMIKLYQLIGQFLLDVNDKWINDLRIHQPLLWEKVDEFRTNKLNKSFSSIIEKGKSEKLIKDYPVNLLLLLLTSSLRGVINDEFLLKSRFSYHDAIETSLEVLFNGILTNKGQKIFNKKLLKV
;
A
#
# COMPACT_ATOMS: atom_id res chain seq x y z
N MET A 1 -3.63 -16.82 5.38
CA MET A 1 -2.99 -15.56 4.94
C MET A 1 -4.09 -14.56 4.56
N ARG A 2 -4.34 -13.52 5.39
CA ARG A 2 -5.40 -12.53 5.11
C ARG A 2 -4.79 -11.39 4.29
N THR A 3 -5.09 -11.35 3.01
CA THR A 3 -4.70 -10.28 2.07
C THR A 3 -5.23 -8.92 2.52
N ILE A 4 -4.49 -7.82 2.32
CA ILE A 4 -4.98 -6.43 2.51
C ILE A 4 -6.28 -6.23 1.73
N LEU A 5 -6.40 -6.94 0.63
CA LEU A 5 -7.53 -6.96 -0.27
C LEU A 5 -8.76 -7.67 0.31
N GLY A 6 -8.72 -8.06 1.58
CA GLY A 6 -9.73 -8.83 2.30
C GLY A 6 -11.16 -8.45 1.94
N HIS A 7 -11.74 -9.17 0.99
CA HIS A 7 -13.17 -9.19 0.74
C HIS A 7 -13.77 -10.31 1.57
N ASN A 8 -14.17 -9.98 2.80
CA ASN A 8 -15.13 -10.79 3.53
C ASN A 8 -16.58 -10.42 3.11
N LYS A 9 -16.75 -9.76 1.95
CA LYS A 9 -18.06 -9.58 1.35
C LYS A 9 -18.43 -10.91 0.68
N ARG A 10 -19.48 -11.58 1.15
CA ARG A 10 -20.08 -12.71 0.42
C ARG A 10 -20.29 -12.24 -1.02
N ILE A 11 -19.75 -12.98 -1.99
CA ILE A 11 -19.99 -12.73 -3.41
C ILE A 11 -21.48 -12.99 -3.62
N THR A 12 -22.27 -11.93 -3.70
CA THR A 12 -23.73 -12.01 -3.72
C THR A 12 -24.31 -11.65 -5.09
N SER A 13 -23.48 -11.05 -5.97
CA SER A 13 -23.95 -10.60 -7.28
C SER A 13 -22.95 -10.86 -8.40
N ASP A 14 -23.45 -10.93 -9.64
CA ASP A 14 -22.58 -10.98 -10.84
C ASP A 14 -21.62 -9.80 -10.90
N LYS A 15 -22.06 -8.62 -10.48
CA LYS A 15 -21.21 -7.43 -10.38
C LYS A 15 -19.99 -7.65 -9.47
N ASP A 16 -20.21 -8.25 -8.30
CA ASP A 16 -19.11 -8.50 -7.34
C ASP A 16 -18.14 -9.54 -7.91
N ARG A 17 -18.64 -10.61 -8.52
CA ARG A 17 -17.82 -11.64 -9.16
C ARG A 17 -16.94 -11.04 -10.27
N ILE A 18 -17.53 -10.25 -11.16
CA ILE A 18 -16.84 -9.56 -12.24
C ILE A 18 -15.78 -8.61 -11.67
N PHE A 19 -16.12 -7.78 -10.70
CA PHE A 19 -15.20 -6.81 -10.10
C PHE A 19 -14.02 -7.48 -9.43
N ILE A 20 -14.24 -8.53 -8.62
CA ILE A 20 -13.17 -9.25 -7.93
C ILE A 20 -12.18 -9.87 -8.92
N HIS A 21 -12.69 -10.48 -9.99
CA HIS A 21 -11.84 -11.06 -11.03
C HIS A 21 -11.00 -9.99 -11.74
N ILE A 22 -11.62 -8.89 -12.20
CA ILE A 22 -10.91 -7.80 -12.90
C ILE A 22 -9.88 -7.17 -11.97
N ARG A 23 -10.25 -6.92 -10.71
CA ARG A 23 -9.34 -6.37 -9.72
C ARG A 23 -8.11 -7.26 -9.53
N SER A 24 -8.30 -8.56 -9.31
CA SER A 24 -7.19 -9.51 -9.16
C SER A 24 -6.29 -9.54 -10.38
N LEU A 25 -6.88 -9.53 -11.57
CA LEU A 25 -6.15 -9.52 -12.83
C LEU A 25 -5.34 -8.22 -13.00
N PHE A 26 -5.97 -7.06 -12.78
CA PHE A 26 -5.32 -5.76 -12.94
C PHE A 26 -4.18 -5.53 -11.94
N LEU A 27 -4.38 -5.91 -10.68
CA LEU A 27 -3.35 -5.75 -9.66
C LEU A 27 -2.13 -6.65 -9.89
N ARG A 28 -2.32 -7.82 -10.54
CA ARG A 28 -1.25 -8.76 -10.85
C ARG A 28 -0.53 -8.45 -12.15
N GLU A 29 -1.28 -8.08 -13.22
CA GLU A 29 -0.74 -7.99 -14.58
C GLU A 29 -0.65 -6.55 -15.11
N GLY A 30 -1.09 -5.55 -14.33
CA GLY A 30 -1.36 -4.21 -14.82
C GLY A 30 -2.70 -4.15 -15.54
N PHE A 31 -3.08 -2.96 -16.00
CA PHE A 31 -4.37 -2.81 -16.69
C PHE A 31 -4.23 -2.31 -18.13
N ASN A 32 -3.13 -1.65 -18.48
CA ASN A 32 -3.06 -0.96 -19.77
C ASN A 32 -3.20 -1.92 -20.96
N LYS A 33 -2.44 -3.01 -20.96
CA LYS A 33 -2.42 -3.97 -22.07
C LYS A 33 -3.61 -4.93 -22.10
N ILE A 34 -4.35 -5.09 -21.01
CA ILE A 34 -5.48 -6.02 -20.92
C ILE A 34 -6.71 -5.39 -21.57
N SER A 35 -7.28 -6.06 -22.57
CA SER A 35 -8.51 -5.64 -23.26
C SER A 35 -9.78 -6.07 -22.52
N MET A 36 -10.89 -5.38 -22.80
CA MET A 36 -12.21 -5.80 -22.28
C MET A 36 -12.69 -7.12 -22.89
N ASP A 37 -12.14 -7.53 -24.05
CA ASP A 37 -12.40 -8.84 -24.66
C ASP A 37 -11.75 -9.97 -23.91
N GLU A 38 -10.48 -9.80 -23.54
CA GLU A 38 -9.75 -10.76 -22.72
C GLU A 38 -10.44 -10.96 -21.36
N ILE A 39 -10.89 -9.87 -20.73
CA ILE A 39 -11.63 -9.94 -19.47
C ILE A 39 -12.94 -10.72 -19.65
N ALA A 40 -13.71 -10.41 -20.71
CA ALA A 40 -14.97 -11.06 -20.98
C ALA A 40 -14.80 -12.57 -21.26
N SER A 41 -13.77 -12.93 -22.05
CA SER A 41 -13.40 -14.32 -22.33
C SER A 41 -12.99 -15.05 -21.06
N GLY A 42 -12.11 -14.48 -20.25
CA GLY A 42 -11.65 -15.09 -18.98
C GLY A 42 -12.78 -15.35 -17.98
N LEU A 43 -13.78 -14.47 -17.95
CA LEU A 43 -14.99 -14.59 -17.11
C LEU A 43 -16.10 -15.45 -17.75
N LYS A 44 -15.98 -15.81 -19.02
CA LYS A 44 -17.02 -16.49 -19.81
C LYS A 44 -18.35 -15.70 -19.83
N VAL A 45 -18.27 -14.38 -19.97
CA VAL A 45 -19.41 -13.47 -20.08
C VAL A 45 -19.29 -12.59 -21.33
N SER A 46 -20.39 -11.95 -21.76
CA SER A 46 -20.32 -10.99 -22.85
C SER A 46 -19.73 -9.65 -22.39
N LYS A 47 -19.06 -8.91 -23.29
CA LYS A 47 -18.68 -7.52 -23.04
C LYS A 47 -19.87 -6.67 -22.57
N LYS A 48 -21.05 -6.87 -23.16
CA LYS A 48 -22.29 -6.18 -22.78
C LYS A 48 -22.62 -6.39 -21.30
N THR A 49 -22.39 -7.62 -20.79
CA THR A 49 -22.57 -7.95 -19.37
C THR A 49 -21.63 -7.15 -18.49
N ILE A 50 -20.36 -7.01 -18.87
CA ILE A 50 -19.40 -6.20 -18.11
C ILE A 50 -19.78 -4.72 -18.15
N TYR A 51 -20.06 -4.16 -19.34
CA TYR A 51 -20.41 -2.76 -19.48
C TYR A 51 -21.73 -2.37 -18.81
N LYS A 52 -22.66 -3.30 -18.62
CA LYS A 52 -23.86 -3.11 -17.80
C LYS A 52 -23.53 -2.71 -16.37
N HIS A 53 -22.43 -3.19 -15.81
CA HIS A 53 -22.02 -2.94 -14.44
C HIS A 53 -20.91 -1.87 -14.31
N PHE A 54 -20.05 -1.79 -15.33
CA PHE A 54 -18.85 -0.94 -15.34
C PHE A 54 -18.76 -0.21 -16.69
N PRO A 55 -19.14 1.08 -16.73
CA PRO A 55 -19.27 1.83 -17.98
C PRO A 55 -17.99 1.94 -18.81
N SER A 56 -16.82 1.82 -18.16
CA SER A 56 -15.53 1.88 -18.82
C SER A 56 -14.43 1.19 -18.00
N LYS A 57 -13.34 0.85 -18.66
CA LYS A 57 -12.12 0.37 -18.01
C LYS A 57 -11.58 1.38 -16.99
N LYS A 58 -11.61 2.67 -17.34
CA LYS A 58 -11.23 3.77 -16.44
C LYS A 58 -12.06 3.77 -15.15
N PHE A 59 -13.38 3.54 -15.28
CA PHE A 59 -14.28 3.44 -14.12
C PHE A 59 -13.86 2.30 -13.18
N ILE A 60 -13.49 1.14 -13.74
CA ILE A 60 -13.02 -0.02 -12.97
C ILE A 60 -11.71 0.32 -12.23
N VAL A 61 -10.76 0.93 -12.94
CA VAL A 61 -9.48 1.35 -12.33
C VAL A 61 -9.71 2.32 -11.16
N ASN A 62 -10.57 3.32 -11.34
CA ASN A 62 -10.93 4.25 -10.26
C ASN A 62 -11.54 3.52 -9.05
N ALA A 63 -12.50 2.63 -9.29
CA ALA A 63 -13.14 1.86 -8.22
C ALA A 63 -12.15 0.95 -7.46
N ILE A 64 -11.15 0.39 -8.15
CA ILE A 64 -10.09 -0.40 -7.53
C ILE A 64 -9.23 0.49 -6.63
N VAL A 65 -8.78 1.64 -7.12
CA VAL A 65 -7.95 2.58 -6.36
C VAL A 65 -8.69 3.09 -5.12
N GLU A 66 -9.93 3.52 -5.26
CA GLU A 66 -10.76 3.98 -4.13
C GLU A 66 -10.94 2.89 -3.08
N GLY A 67 -11.23 1.66 -3.51
CA GLY A 67 -11.35 0.51 -2.61
C GLY A 67 -10.05 0.19 -1.86
N LEU A 68 -8.89 0.32 -2.53
CA LEU A 68 -7.57 0.17 -1.90
C LEU A 68 -7.32 1.27 -0.85
N MET A 69 -7.58 2.53 -1.19
CA MET A 69 -7.41 3.66 -0.27
C MET A 69 -8.28 3.51 0.99
N ILE A 70 -9.54 3.14 0.84
CA ILE A 70 -10.46 2.87 1.97
C ILE A 70 -9.93 1.73 2.84
N SER A 71 -9.47 0.64 2.22
CA SER A 71 -8.93 -0.52 2.95
C SER A 71 -7.68 -0.18 3.74
N ILE A 72 -6.76 0.57 3.13
CA ILE A 72 -5.52 1.05 3.78
C ILE A 72 -5.87 1.99 4.93
N GLN A 73 -6.76 2.96 4.73
CA GLN A 73 -7.16 3.89 5.78
C GLN A 73 -7.70 3.14 7.01
N ARG A 74 -8.62 2.20 6.82
CA ARG A 74 -9.16 1.40 7.91
C ARG A 74 -8.07 0.66 8.68
N LYS A 75 -7.13 0.02 7.97
CA LYS A 75 -6.02 -0.70 8.61
C LYS A 75 -5.06 0.23 9.36
N LEU A 76 -4.80 1.43 8.83
CA LEU A 76 -4.03 2.45 9.55
C LEU A 76 -4.73 2.86 10.85
N GLU A 77 -6.04 3.07 10.83
CA GLU A 77 -6.84 3.38 12.02
C GLU A 77 -6.80 2.24 13.05
N GLU A 78 -6.93 0.98 12.59
CA GLU A 78 -6.78 -0.20 13.45
C GLU A 78 -5.39 -0.28 14.11
N ILE A 79 -4.32 0.04 13.37
CA ILE A 79 -2.95 0.08 13.90
C ILE A 79 -2.80 1.18 14.96
N ILE A 80 -3.24 2.39 14.65
CA ILE A 80 -3.13 3.53 15.57
C ILE A 80 -3.89 3.29 16.86
N ASN A 81 -5.08 2.69 16.79
CA ASN A 81 -5.92 2.41 17.95
C ASN A 81 -5.57 1.10 18.68
N SER A 82 -4.60 0.32 18.18
CA SER A 82 -4.24 -0.94 18.82
C SER A 82 -3.51 -0.73 20.16
N GLU A 83 -3.80 -1.63 21.12
CA GLU A 83 -3.19 -1.64 22.46
C GLU A 83 -1.77 -2.25 22.42
N THR A 84 -0.83 -1.56 21.77
CA THR A 84 0.58 -1.94 21.76
C THR A 84 1.46 -0.70 21.86
N ASP A 85 2.75 -0.91 22.22
CA ASP A 85 3.74 0.16 22.23
C ASP A 85 4.01 0.70 20.80
N SER A 86 4.70 1.83 20.72
CA SER A 86 5.04 2.47 19.44
C SER A 86 5.82 1.56 18.49
N VAL A 87 6.72 0.72 19.03
CA VAL A 87 7.50 -0.24 18.22
C VAL A 87 6.59 -1.31 17.64
N GLY A 88 5.61 -1.80 18.40
CA GLY A 88 4.61 -2.75 17.90
C GLY A 88 3.73 -2.13 16.81
N LYS A 89 3.38 -0.84 16.92
CA LYS A 89 2.66 -0.11 15.86
C LYS A 89 3.53 0.06 14.60
N MET A 90 4.82 0.36 14.76
CA MET A 90 5.77 0.43 13.64
C MET A 90 5.87 -0.91 12.89
N ILE A 91 5.97 -2.03 13.62
CA ILE A 91 6.01 -3.37 13.01
C ILE A 91 4.72 -3.67 12.25
N LYS A 92 3.55 -3.38 12.83
CA LYS A 92 2.27 -3.57 12.14
C LYS A 92 2.16 -2.71 10.87
N LEU A 93 2.70 -1.48 10.91
CA LEU A 93 2.72 -0.61 9.75
C LEU A 93 3.67 -1.12 8.65
N TYR A 94 4.84 -1.61 9.04
CA TYR A 94 5.78 -2.28 8.14
C TYR A 94 5.13 -3.49 7.45
N GLN A 95 4.45 -4.34 8.23
CA GLN A 95 3.72 -5.50 7.72
C GLN A 95 2.57 -5.10 6.77
N LEU A 96 1.86 -4.01 7.07
CA LEU A 96 0.81 -3.49 6.20
C LEU A 96 1.37 -3.07 4.84
N ILE A 97 2.51 -2.37 4.83
CA ILE A 97 3.16 -1.91 3.60
C ILE A 97 3.71 -3.12 2.82
N GLY A 98 4.42 -4.04 3.49
CA GLY A 98 4.93 -5.26 2.86
C GLY A 98 3.82 -6.10 2.24
N GLN A 99 2.70 -6.29 2.94
CA GLN A 99 1.55 -7.01 2.40
C GLN A 99 0.93 -6.29 1.19
N PHE A 100 0.86 -4.96 1.20
CA PHE A 100 0.40 -4.19 0.04
C PHE A 100 1.29 -4.42 -1.18
N LEU A 101 2.61 -4.43 -0.99
CA LEU A 101 3.58 -4.66 -2.05
C LEU A 101 3.51 -6.07 -2.63
N LEU A 102 3.15 -7.08 -1.82
CA LEU A 102 2.91 -8.44 -2.31
C LEU A 102 1.61 -8.57 -3.11
N ASP A 103 0.59 -7.77 -2.75
CA ASP A 103 -0.71 -7.81 -3.38
C ASP A 103 -0.80 -7.00 -4.69
N VAL A 104 0.16 -6.08 -4.91
CA VAL A 104 0.15 -5.11 -6.02
C VAL A 104 1.45 -5.22 -6.83
N ASN A 105 1.34 -5.63 -8.08
CA ASN A 105 2.50 -5.76 -8.96
C ASN A 105 2.99 -4.40 -9.48
N ASP A 106 4.28 -4.30 -9.76
CA ASP A 106 4.92 -3.11 -10.32
C ASP A 106 4.27 -2.62 -11.63
N LYS A 107 3.77 -3.55 -12.45
CA LYS A 107 3.05 -3.22 -13.69
C LYS A 107 1.80 -2.38 -13.43
N TRP A 108 1.04 -2.68 -12.36
CA TRP A 108 -0.13 -1.90 -11.97
C TRP A 108 0.27 -0.48 -11.55
N ILE A 109 1.34 -0.35 -10.74
CA ILE A 109 1.84 0.95 -10.28
C ILE A 109 2.29 1.79 -11.48
N ASN A 110 3.05 1.20 -12.40
CA ASN A 110 3.50 1.86 -13.61
C ASN A 110 2.35 2.28 -14.52
N ASP A 111 1.39 1.39 -14.76
CA ASP A 111 0.21 1.70 -15.56
C ASP A 111 -0.59 2.85 -14.95
N LEU A 112 -0.77 2.85 -13.62
CA LEU A 112 -1.50 3.90 -12.93
C LEU A 112 -0.81 5.26 -13.09
N ARG A 113 0.50 5.29 -12.91
CA ARG A 113 1.29 6.51 -13.02
C ARG A 113 1.33 7.08 -14.43
N ILE A 114 1.54 6.21 -15.45
CA ILE A 114 1.69 6.64 -16.84
C ILE A 114 0.33 6.96 -17.49
N HIS A 115 -0.68 6.11 -17.27
CA HIS A 115 -1.94 6.18 -18.00
C HIS A 115 -3.10 6.81 -17.23
N GLN A 116 -2.93 7.07 -15.92
CA GLN A 116 -3.92 7.72 -15.06
C GLN A 116 -3.26 8.77 -14.12
N PRO A 117 -2.54 9.78 -14.64
CA PRO A 117 -1.73 10.69 -13.83
C PRO A 117 -2.54 11.44 -12.76
N LEU A 118 -3.75 11.92 -13.06
CA LEU A 118 -4.61 12.58 -12.07
C LEU A 118 -5.06 11.64 -10.93
N LEU A 119 -5.24 10.35 -11.23
CA LEU A 119 -5.56 9.36 -10.21
C LEU A 119 -4.33 9.01 -9.38
N TRP A 120 -3.16 9.00 -10.02
CA TRP A 120 -1.88 8.84 -9.34
C TRP A 120 -1.58 9.97 -8.36
N GLU A 121 -1.84 11.23 -8.73
CA GLU A 121 -1.74 12.39 -7.83
C GLU A 121 -2.61 12.20 -6.57
N LYS A 122 -3.86 11.78 -6.73
CA LYS A 122 -4.74 11.46 -5.58
C LYS A 122 -4.18 10.36 -4.68
N VAL A 123 -3.57 9.34 -5.27
CA VAL A 123 -2.90 8.26 -4.50
C VAL A 123 -1.71 8.80 -3.74
N ASP A 124 -0.89 9.67 -4.35
CA ASP A 124 0.28 10.27 -3.71
C ASP A 124 -0.12 11.22 -2.57
N GLU A 125 -1.13 12.05 -2.76
CA GLU A 125 -1.71 12.90 -1.70
C GLU A 125 -2.27 12.06 -0.55
N PHE A 126 -3.06 11.05 -0.85
CA PHE A 126 -3.61 10.14 0.15
C PHE A 126 -2.49 9.47 0.96
N ARG A 127 -1.50 8.92 0.28
CA ARG A 127 -0.34 8.27 0.89
C ARG A 127 0.39 9.25 1.81
N THR A 128 0.74 10.43 1.29
CA THR A 128 1.47 11.45 2.05
C THR A 128 0.69 11.88 3.28
N ASN A 129 -0.58 12.25 3.14
CA ASN A 129 -1.38 12.76 4.24
C ASN A 129 -1.68 11.70 5.30
N LYS A 130 -2.07 10.49 4.90
CA LYS A 130 -2.45 9.42 5.85
C LYS A 130 -1.24 8.81 6.53
N LEU A 131 -0.15 8.55 5.79
CA LEU A 131 1.08 8.04 6.39
C LEU A 131 1.70 9.06 7.33
N ASN A 132 1.81 10.33 6.94
CA ASN A 132 2.37 11.37 7.82
C ASN A 132 1.60 11.46 9.13
N LYS A 133 0.26 11.48 9.10
CA LYS A 133 -0.56 11.50 10.31
C LYS A 133 -0.32 10.27 11.19
N SER A 134 -0.29 9.08 10.60
CA SER A 134 -0.07 7.83 11.32
C SER A 134 1.34 7.74 11.90
N PHE A 135 2.36 8.06 11.12
CA PHE A 135 3.75 8.06 11.60
C PHE A 135 4.00 9.12 12.67
N SER A 136 3.47 10.34 12.51
CA SER A 136 3.59 11.38 13.53
C SER A 136 3.07 10.88 14.89
N SER A 137 1.86 10.30 14.91
CA SER A 137 1.27 9.74 16.13
C SER A 137 2.12 8.63 16.76
N ILE A 138 2.68 7.73 15.93
CA ILE A 138 3.55 6.64 16.41
C ILE A 138 4.87 7.18 16.96
N ILE A 139 5.49 8.15 16.27
CA ILE A 139 6.76 8.76 16.67
C ILE A 139 6.59 9.51 18.00
N GLU A 140 5.57 10.36 18.14
CA GLU A 140 5.30 11.08 19.37
C GLU A 140 5.07 10.15 20.56
N LYS A 141 4.25 9.13 20.37
CA LYS A 141 4.07 8.08 21.38
C LYS A 141 5.40 7.38 21.71
N GLY A 142 6.21 7.05 20.71
CA GLY A 142 7.48 6.36 20.89
C GLY A 142 8.54 7.20 21.62
N LYS A 143 8.53 8.52 21.42
CA LYS A 143 9.36 9.47 22.17
C LYS A 143 8.94 9.48 23.64
N SER A 144 7.64 9.57 23.94
CA SER A 144 7.12 9.53 25.32
C SER A 144 7.42 8.19 26.03
N GLU A 145 7.42 7.08 25.29
CA GLU A 145 7.79 5.74 25.77
C GLU A 145 9.31 5.52 25.89
N LYS A 146 10.13 6.48 25.41
CA LYS A 146 11.60 6.39 25.29
C LYS A 146 12.06 5.21 24.41
N LEU A 147 11.26 4.85 23.42
CA LEU A 147 11.56 3.79 22.45
C LEU A 147 12.06 4.36 21.13
N ILE A 148 11.72 5.60 20.81
CA ILE A 148 12.19 6.36 19.64
C ILE A 148 13.06 7.50 20.13
N LYS A 149 14.15 7.78 19.39
CA LYS A 149 15.08 8.87 19.66
C LYS A 149 14.38 10.22 19.54
N ASP A 150 14.83 11.23 20.29
CA ASP A 150 14.22 12.55 20.28
C ASP A 150 14.70 13.40 19.09
N TYR A 151 14.37 12.96 17.90
CA TYR A 151 14.55 13.74 16.69
C TYR A 151 13.29 14.58 16.38
N PRO A 152 13.42 15.71 15.66
CA PRO A 152 12.27 16.50 15.22
C PRO A 152 11.34 15.65 14.33
N VAL A 153 10.05 15.56 14.69
CA VAL A 153 9.07 14.70 14.00
C VAL A 153 8.90 15.10 12.54
N ASN A 154 8.86 16.41 12.26
CA ASN A 154 8.75 16.93 10.90
C ASN A 154 9.94 16.51 10.01
N LEU A 155 11.15 16.44 10.57
CA LEU A 155 12.34 15.96 9.85
C LEU A 155 12.24 14.45 9.55
N LEU A 156 11.79 13.66 10.54
CA LEU A 156 11.58 12.22 10.32
C LEU A 156 10.50 11.94 9.27
N LEU A 157 9.41 12.71 9.28
CA LEU A 157 8.36 12.60 8.27
C LEU A 157 8.86 13.01 6.88
N LEU A 158 9.67 14.07 6.80
CA LEU A 158 10.29 14.49 5.54
C LEU A 158 11.21 13.39 4.98
N LEU A 159 12.08 12.82 5.81
CA LEU A 159 12.98 11.72 5.41
C LEU A 159 12.19 10.51 4.92
N LEU A 160 11.15 10.10 5.65
CA LEU A 160 10.29 8.99 5.29
C LEU A 160 9.60 9.23 3.93
N THR A 161 8.93 10.37 3.78
CA THR A 161 8.19 10.67 2.54
C THR A 161 9.11 10.88 1.35
N SER A 162 10.26 11.53 1.54
CA SER A 162 11.27 11.71 0.49
C SER A 162 11.89 10.39 0.06
N SER A 163 12.20 9.50 1.01
CA SER A 163 12.71 8.17 0.70
C SER A 163 11.70 7.36 -0.12
N LEU A 164 10.44 7.32 0.33
CA LEU A 164 9.38 6.60 -0.39
C LEU A 164 9.11 7.19 -1.79
N ARG A 165 9.16 8.51 -1.95
CA ARG A 165 9.06 9.14 -3.27
C ARG A 165 10.27 8.88 -4.15
N GLY A 166 11.47 8.90 -3.58
CA GLY A 166 12.72 8.67 -4.28
C GLY A 166 12.84 7.26 -4.83
N VAL A 167 12.40 6.25 -4.07
CA VAL A 167 12.44 4.85 -4.53
C VAL A 167 11.32 4.50 -5.51
N ILE A 168 10.23 5.30 -5.56
CA ILE A 168 9.17 5.18 -6.58
C ILE A 168 9.54 6.04 -7.80
N ASN A 169 10.80 6.03 -8.21
CA ASN A 169 11.32 6.75 -9.37
C ASN A 169 11.82 5.75 -10.41
N ASP A 170 11.26 5.82 -11.63
CA ASP A 170 11.61 4.90 -12.72
C ASP A 170 13.09 4.93 -13.06
N GLU A 171 13.67 6.12 -13.12
CA GLU A 171 15.07 6.26 -13.47
C GLU A 171 15.97 5.52 -12.47
N PHE A 172 15.66 5.63 -11.17
CA PHE A 172 16.37 4.92 -10.13
C PHE A 172 16.16 3.40 -10.25
N LEU A 173 14.92 2.94 -10.39
CA LEU A 173 14.59 1.51 -10.42
C LEU A 173 15.13 0.82 -11.68
N LEU A 174 15.02 1.46 -12.85
CA LEU A 174 15.57 0.94 -14.10
C LEU A 174 17.09 0.84 -14.10
N LYS A 175 17.78 1.81 -13.49
CA LYS A 175 19.24 1.83 -13.39
C LYS A 175 19.79 0.86 -12.33
N SER A 176 19.07 0.67 -11.22
CA SER A 176 19.55 -0.07 -10.05
C SER A 176 19.11 -1.52 -9.98
N ARG A 177 18.22 -1.97 -10.86
CA ARG A 177 17.66 -3.33 -10.91
C ARG A 177 16.90 -3.76 -9.63
N PHE A 178 16.46 -2.82 -8.81
CA PHE A 178 15.58 -3.08 -7.66
C PHE A 178 14.13 -3.16 -8.12
N SER A 179 13.35 -4.03 -7.47
CA SER A 179 11.89 -3.95 -7.52
C SER A 179 11.39 -2.81 -6.63
N TYR A 180 10.16 -2.33 -6.85
CA TYR A 180 9.50 -1.41 -5.91
C TYR A 180 9.45 -2.00 -4.50
N HIS A 181 9.21 -3.30 -4.39
CA HIS A 181 9.17 -4.03 -3.13
C HIS A 181 10.50 -3.90 -2.38
N ASP A 182 11.62 -4.32 -3.00
CA ASP A 182 12.94 -4.32 -2.35
C ASP A 182 13.35 -2.92 -1.92
N ALA A 183 13.11 -1.92 -2.77
CA ALA A 183 13.49 -0.54 -2.51
C ALA A 183 12.70 0.07 -1.34
N ILE A 184 11.39 -0.16 -1.27
CA ILE A 184 10.54 0.34 -0.17
C ILE A 184 10.87 -0.41 1.12
N GLU A 185 10.98 -1.73 1.08
CA GLU A 185 11.28 -2.57 2.24
C GLU A 185 12.60 -2.16 2.88
N THR A 186 13.67 -2.08 2.09
CA THR A 186 15.00 -1.65 2.55
C THR A 186 14.98 -0.23 3.12
N SER A 187 14.28 0.71 2.46
CA SER A 187 14.17 2.10 2.95
C SER A 187 13.50 2.18 4.31
N LEU A 188 12.42 1.43 4.52
CA LEU A 188 11.71 1.39 5.80
C LEU A 188 12.56 0.73 6.89
N GLU A 189 13.25 -0.34 6.57
CA GLU A 189 14.14 -1.03 7.52
C GLU A 189 15.25 -0.10 8.01
N VAL A 190 15.94 0.58 7.09
CA VAL A 190 17.01 1.54 7.42
C VAL A 190 16.46 2.69 8.28
N LEU A 191 15.32 3.26 7.92
CA LEU A 191 14.71 4.36 8.68
C LEU A 191 14.29 3.92 10.07
N PHE A 192 13.64 2.77 10.22
CA PHE A 192 13.18 2.27 11.51
C PHE A 192 14.35 1.96 12.43
N ASN A 193 15.38 1.28 11.94
CA ASN A 193 16.59 1.02 12.71
C ASN A 193 17.31 2.32 13.12
N GLY A 194 17.31 3.34 12.26
CA GLY A 194 17.94 4.62 12.53
C GLY A 194 17.29 5.42 13.66
N ILE A 195 15.97 5.33 13.83
CA ILE A 195 15.21 6.15 14.79
C ILE A 195 14.99 5.51 16.15
N LEU A 196 15.19 4.19 16.30
CA LEU A 196 14.97 3.47 17.54
C LEU A 196 16.10 3.75 18.56
N THR A 197 15.74 3.86 19.84
CA THR A 197 16.70 3.79 20.95
C THR A 197 17.18 2.35 21.15
N ASN A 198 18.23 2.14 21.94
CA ASN A 198 18.69 0.79 22.30
C ASN A 198 17.57 -0.07 22.92
N LYS A 199 16.67 0.54 23.72
CA LYS A 199 15.50 -0.13 24.29
C LYS A 199 14.49 -0.46 23.21
N GLY A 200 14.20 0.47 22.29
CA GLY A 200 13.32 0.27 21.15
C GLY A 200 13.82 -0.84 20.24
N GLN A 201 15.13 -0.87 19.94
CA GLN A 201 15.77 -1.88 19.10
C GLN A 201 15.62 -3.30 19.68
N LYS A 202 15.83 -3.47 21.00
CA LYS A 202 15.63 -4.76 21.66
C LYS A 202 14.19 -5.27 21.54
N ILE A 203 13.19 -4.36 21.66
CA ILE A 203 11.78 -4.72 21.49
C ILE A 203 11.48 -5.06 20.04
N PHE A 204 12.01 -4.29 19.09
CA PHE A 204 11.84 -4.49 17.65
C PHE A 204 12.34 -5.88 17.26
N ASN A 205 13.59 -6.22 17.57
CA ASN A 205 14.19 -7.50 17.25
C ASN A 205 13.42 -8.67 17.88
N LYS A 206 13.00 -8.53 19.16
CA LYS A 206 12.21 -9.57 19.86
C LYS A 206 10.84 -9.80 19.23
N LYS A 207 10.22 -8.77 18.70
CA LYS A 207 8.88 -8.88 18.07
C LYS A 207 8.94 -9.38 16.64
N LEU A 208 9.98 -9.01 15.87
CA LEU A 208 10.21 -9.52 14.51
C LEU A 208 10.46 -11.02 14.49
N LEU A 209 11.21 -11.55 15.46
CA LEU A 209 11.47 -13.00 15.56
C LEU A 209 10.23 -13.85 15.89
N LYS A 210 9.09 -13.21 16.23
CA LYS A 210 7.80 -13.88 16.56
C LYS A 210 6.79 -13.88 15.42
N VAL A 211 7.15 -13.32 14.29
CA VAL A 211 6.32 -13.18 13.08
C VAL A 211 6.81 -14.12 12.00
#